data_8cc52aeee7131dd63d4ac845270d6569
#
_entry.id   8cc52aeee7131dd63d4ac845270d6569
#
_cell.length_a   1.000
_cell.length_b   1.000
_cell.length_c   1.000
_cell.angle_alpha   90.00
_cell.angle_beta   90.00
_cell.angle_gamma   90.00
#
_symmetry.space_group_name_H-M   'P 1'
#
loop_
_entity.id
_entity.type
_entity.pdbx_description
1 polymer ?
#
loop_
_entity_poly.entity_id
_entity_poly.type
_entity_poly.pdbx_seq_one_letter_code
_entity_poly.pdbx_strand_id
1 'polypeptide(L)'
;MAKEKTVYVCSNCGQDSPKWVGKCPSCGMWNTYVEEVVRKEVVNKRPVSGIETAKAKPVTLHEIVADDEPRIDLHDAELNRVLGGGLVQGSLVLIGGEPGIGKSTLVLQTVLRIPEKRILYVSGEESTRQLKLRADRLTSASSDCLIVCETSLEQIYVHIKNTRPDLVIIDSIQTISTETIDSSPGSLVQVRECSASILKFAKETNTPVILIGHINKEGSIAGPKVLEHIVDTVLQFEGDQHYMYRILRSIKNRFGSTAELGIYEMRQNGLRQVSNPSELLLSQDHDGMSGVAIASAIEGVRPFLIETQALVSSAVYGNPQRSATGFDLRRMNMLLAVLEKRVGFKLAQKDVFLNIAGGLKVNDPAIDLSVISAILSSNMDTEIERDTCMAGEVGLSGEIRPVNRIEQRIGEAEKLGFKQILIPKHNLQGMDTSKLKIEIIPVRKVEEAFRALFG
;
A
#
# COMPACT_ATOMS: atom_id res chain seq x y z
N MET A 1 4.39 28.40 39.17
CA MET A 1 5.51 27.91 38.35
C MET A 1 5.15 26.49 37.93
N ALA A 2 4.86 26.25 36.64
CA ALA A 2 4.59 24.91 36.11
C ALA A 2 5.88 24.07 36.22
N LYS A 3 5.79 22.88 36.77
CA LYS A 3 6.91 21.95 36.85
C LYS A 3 7.16 21.36 35.44
N GLU A 4 8.27 21.73 34.83
CA GLU A 4 8.77 21.05 33.65
C GLU A 4 9.08 19.58 33.99
N LYS A 5 8.56 18.66 33.19
CA LYS A 5 8.86 17.24 33.34
C LYS A 5 9.44 16.74 32.04
N THR A 6 10.71 16.38 32.07
CA THR A 6 11.34 15.67 30.97
C THR A 6 10.81 14.25 30.89
N VAL A 7 10.37 13.82 29.72
CA VAL A 7 9.89 12.47 29.41
C VAL A 7 10.66 11.98 28.20
N TYR A 8 11.06 10.73 28.23
CA TYR A 8 11.69 10.08 27.08
C TYR A 8 10.65 9.28 26.32
N VAL A 9 10.49 9.54 25.03
CA VAL A 9 9.48 8.91 24.17
C VAL A 9 10.18 8.05 23.11
N CYS A 10 9.75 6.81 23.00
CA CYS A 10 10.28 5.91 21.97
C CYS A 10 9.84 6.36 20.58
N SER A 11 10.78 6.71 19.71
CA SER A 11 10.53 7.15 18.33
C SER A 11 9.89 6.08 17.45
N ASN A 12 9.93 4.80 17.84
CA ASN A 12 9.33 3.71 17.07
C ASN A 12 7.89 3.37 17.51
N CYS A 13 7.55 3.42 18.80
CA CYS A 13 6.22 2.99 19.28
C CYS A 13 5.52 4.02 20.17
N GLY A 14 6.13 5.17 20.43
CA GLY A 14 5.56 6.23 21.26
C GLY A 14 5.45 5.90 22.76
N GLN A 15 6.03 4.78 23.23
CA GLN A 15 6.05 4.44 24.65
C GLN A 15 6.85 5.49 25.41
N ASP A 16 6.25 6.09 26.40
CA ASP A 16 6.90 7.06 27.30
C ASP A 16 7.62 6.37 28.46
N SER A 17 8.70 6.99 28.90
CA SER A 17 9.49 6.57 30.06
C SER A 17 9.98 7.81 30.81
N PRO A 18 9.99 7.77 32.16
CA PRO A 18 10.54 8.86 32.96
C PRO A 18 12.07 8.96 32.88
N LYS A 19 12.73 7.96 32.29
CA LYS A 19 14.19 7.89 32.13
C LYS A 19 14.52 7.33 30.75
N TRP A 20 15.66 7.73 30.21
CA TRP A 20 16.18 7.13 28.99
C TRP A 20 16.49 5.63 29.20
N VAL A 21 16.05 4.78 28.29
CA VAL A 21 16.24 3.33 28.34
C VAL A 21 16.82 2.88 27.00
N GLY A 22 17.91 2.11 27.03
CA GLY A 22 18.61 1.67 25.81
C GLY A 22 17.76 0.78 24.91
N LYS A 23 16.84 -0.02 25.50
CA LYS A 23 15.92 -0.89 24.76
C LYS A 23 14.49 -0.61 25.17
N CYS A 24 13.62 -0.31 24.21
CA CYS A 24 12.22 -0.07 24.50
C CYS A 24 11.52 -1.36 24.99
N PRO A 25 10.86 -1.34 26.17
CA PRO A 25 10.21 -2.54 26.71
C PRO A 25 8.94 -2.91 25.92
N SER A 26 8.35 -1.97 25.18
CA SER A 26 7.12 -2.19 24.42
C SER A 26 7.40 -2.79 23.04
N CYS A 27 8.33 -2.21 22.26
CA CYS A 27 8.60 -2.64 20.87
C CYS A 27 9.93 -3.39 20.70
N GLY A 28 10.76 -3.47 21.74
CA GLY A 28 12.04 -4.19 21.72
C GLY A 28 13.17 -3.51 20.93
N MET A 29 12.93 -2.34 20.34
CA MET A 29 13.95 -1.61 19.57
C MET A 29 14.98 -0.94 20.48
N TRP A 30 16.23 -0.86 19.97
CA TRP A 30 17.35 -0.24 20.70
C TRP A 30 17.54 1.22 20.28
N ASN A 31 17.95 2.06 21.24
CA ASN A 31 18.34 3.47 21.03
C ASN A 31 17.24 4.33 20.36
N THR A 32 15.97 4.07 20.69
CA THR A 32 14.81 4.76 20.10
C THR A 32 14.21 5.82 21.01
N TYR A 33 14.73 6.04 22.23
CA TYR A 33 14.21 7.06 23.13
C TYR A 33 14.77 8.44 22.82
N VAL A 34 13.87 9.38 22.57
CA VAL A 34 14.15 10.81 22.36
C VAL A 34 13.64 11.58 23.57
N GLU A 35 14.41 12.56 24.02
CA GLU A 35 14.04 13.43 25.13
C GLU A 35 13.01 14.46 24.69
N GLU A 36 11.87 14.53 25.39
CA GLU A 36 10.82 15.54 25.18
C GLU A 36 10.47 16.22 26.51
N VAL A 37 10.35 17.57 26.49
CA VAL A 37 9.95 18.36 27.66
C VAL A 37 8.43 18.56 27.61
N VAL A 38 7.73 17.99 28.58
CA VAL A 38 6.28 18.13 28.73
C VAL A 38 5.98 19.06 29.92
N ARG A 39 5.37 20.20 29.64
CA ARG A 39 4.83 21.10 30.66
C ARG A 39 3.35 20.79 30.86
N LYS A 40 2.98 20.31 32.04
CA LYS A 40 1.56 20.16 32.38
C LYS A 40 1.06 21.49 32.95
N GLU A 41 0.39 22.30 32.18
CA GLU A 41 -0.55 23.25 32.73
C GLU A 41 -1.84 22.53 33.11
N VAL A 42 -2.31 22.77 34.31
CA VAL A 42 -3.62 22.31 34.78
C VAL A 42 -4.68 23.19 34.12
N VAL A 43 -4.98 22.91 32.87
CA VAL A 43 -6.10 23.53 32.17
C VAL A 43 -7.37 22.79 32.58
N ASN A 44 -8.33 23.53 33.14
CA ASN A 44 -9.70 23.07 33.36
C ASN A 44 -10.20 22.43 32.09
N LYS A 45 -10.57 21.15 32.17
CA LYS A 45 -11.08 20.33 31.05
C LYS A 45 -12.38 20.91 30.48
N ARG A 46 -12.31 21.95 29.68
CA ARG A 46 -13.35 22.23 28.70
C ARG A 46 -13.15 21.30 27.50
N PRO A 47 -14.21 20.67 26.99
CA PRO A 47 -14.05 19.85 25.77
C PRO A 47 -13.49 20.74 24.66
N VAL A 48 -12.37 20.32 24.08
CA VAL A 48 -11.63 21.07 23.05
C VAL A 48 -12.52 21.38 21.84
N SER A 49 -13.48 20.52 21.56
CA SER A 49 -14.38 20.65 20.40
C SER A 49 -15.53 21.66 20.61
N GLY A 50 -15.90 22.02 21.85
CA GLY A 50 -17.05 22.91 22.13
C GLY A 50 -18.38 22.46 21.49
N ILE A 51 -18.43 21.22 20.98
CA ILE A 51 -19.60 20.61 20.36
C ILE A 51 -20.33 19.83 21.45
N GLU A 52 -21.62 20.17 21.67
CA GLU A 52 -22.46 19.41 22.59
C GLU A 52 -22.70 18.03 21.99
N THR A 53 -22.12 17.00 22.61
CA THR A 53 -22.31 15.62 22.22
C THR A 53 -23.39 15.00 23.10
N ALA A 54 -24.32 14.26 22.48
CA ALA A 54 -25.29 13.47 23.21
C ALA A 54 -24.55 12.43 24.08
N LYS A 55 -24.87 12.40 25.38
CA LYS A 55 -24.29 11.38 26.29
C LYS A 55 -24.70 10.00 25.78
N ALA A 56 -23.70 9.17 25.44
CA ALA A 56 -23.93 7.78 25.04
C ALA A 56 -24.68 7.03 26.15
N LYS A 57 -25.78 6.37 25.78
CA LYS A 57 -26.53 5.46 26.67
C LYS A 57 -26.15 4.02 26.31
N PRO A 58 -25.98 3.13 27.31
CA PRO A 58 -25.83 1.71 27.04
C PRO A 58 -27.07 1.20 26.32
N VAL A 59 -26.88 0.44 25.25
CA VAL A 59 -27.95 -0.26 24.51
C VAL A 59 -27.63 -1.74 24.47
N THR A 60 -28.65 -2.59 24.43
CA THR A 60 -28.43 -4.04 24.29
C THR A 60 -28.12 -4.39 22.83
N LEU A 61 -27.37 -5.48 22.62
CA LEU A 61 -26.97 -5.91 21.26
C LEU A 61 -28.22 -6.15 20.36
N HIS A 62 -29.34 -6.58 20.93
CA HIS A 62 -30.59 -6.83 20.20
C HIS A 62 -31.31 -5.54 19.74
N GLU A 63 -31.04 -4.42 20.37
CA GLU A 63 -31.59 -3.11 20.00
C GLU A 63 -30.82 -2.45 18.86
N ILE A 64 -29.63 -2.98 18.54
CA ILE A 64 -28.77 -2.46 17.45
C ILE A 64 -29.26 -3.09 16.15
N VAL A 65 -29.86 -2.29 15.30
CA VAL A 65 -30.18 -2.70 13.93
C VAL A 65 -28.85 -2.61 13.16
N ALA A 66 -28.36 -3.76 12.71
CA ALA A 66 -27.18 -3.84 11.87
C ALA A 66 -27.58 -3.55 10.41
N ASP A 67 -27.91 -2.31 10.13
CA ASP A 67 -27.94 -1.82 8.75
C ASP A 67 -26.50 -1.68 8.25
N ASP A 68 -26.30 -1.85 6.94
CA ASP A 68 -25.00 -1.60 6.32
C ASP A 68 -24.52 -0.18 6.71
N GLU A 69 -23.32 -0.09 7.27
CA GLU A 69 -22.75 1.20 7.65
C GLU A 69 -22.72 2.14 6.45
N PRO A 70 -23.39 3.31 6.51
CA PRO A 70 -23.45 4.23 5.37
C PRO A 70 -22.03 4.67 4.99
N ARG A 71 -21.70 4.52 3.72
CA ARG A 71 -20.42 4.87 3.16
C ARG A 71 -20.55 6.04 2.18
N ILE A 72 -19.56 6.91 2.20
CA ILE A 72 -19.43 7.97 1.20
C ILE A 72 -18.69 7.38 0.01
N ASP A 73 -19.31 7.40 -1.17
CA ASP A 73 -18.64 7.10 -2.43
C ASP A 73 -17.67 8.24 -2.75
N LEU A 74 -16.39 7.90 -2.90
CA LEU A 74 -15.34 8.85 -3.20
C LEU A 74 -15.17 9.11 -4.71
N HIS A 75 -16.01 8.52 -5.56
CA HIS A 75 -15.90 8.56 -7.02
C HIS A 75 -14.50 8.18 -7.55
N ASP A 76 -13.84 7.33 -6.76
CA ASP A 76 -12.56 6.71 -7.08
C ASP A 76 -12.65 5.21 -6.76
N ALA A 77 -12.71 4.38 -7.82
CA ALA A 77 -12.94 2.95 -7.68
C ALA A 77 -11.79 2.22 -6.96
N GLU A 78 -10.55 2.68 -7.16
CA GLU A 78 -9.39 2.09 -6.51
C GLU A 78 -9.33 2.47 -5.03
N LEU A 79 -9.63 3.73 -4.67
CA LEU A 79 -9.69 4.17 -3.27
C LEU A 79 -10.88 3.54 -2.54
N ASN A 80 -12.07 3.52 -3.15
CA ASN A 80 -13.24 2.85 -2.58
C ASN A 80 -12.97 1.36 -2.31
N ARG A 81 -12.30 0.67 -3.24
CA ARG A 81 -11.92 -0.75 -3.07
C ARG A 81 -11.04 -0.95 -1.83
N VAL A 82 -9.99 -0.16 -1.69
CA VAL A 82 -9.04 -0.28 -0.57
C VAL A 82 -9.69 0.07 0.77
N LEU A 83 -10.69 0.96 0.76
CA LEU A 83 -11.50 1.29 1.93
C LEU A 83 -12.58 0.23 2.25
N GLY A 84 -12.83 -0.72 1.34
CA GLY A 84 -13.83 -1.76 1.50
C GLY A 84 -15.22 -1.35 1.03
N GLY A 85 -15.31 -0.47 0.02
CA GLY A 85 -16.54 -0.01 -0.62
C GLY A 85 -16.88 1.46 -0.38
N GLY A 86 -15.97 2.25 0.14
CA GLY A 86 -16.13 3.69 0.39
C GLY A 86 -15.77 4.11 1.80
N LEU A 87 -15.85 5.41 2.07
CA LEU A 87 -15.46 6.01 3.34
C LEU A 87 -16.59 5.89 4.37
N VAL A 88 -16.33 5.20 5.48
CA VAL A 88 -17.32 5.00 6.55
C VAL A 88 -17.52 6.30 7.33
N GLN A 89 -18.75 6.63 7.65
CA GLN A 89 -19.09 7.80 8.47
C GLN A 89 -18.49 7.68 9.87
N GLY A 90 -18.00 8.81 10.41
CA GLY A 90 -17.33 8.84 11.70
C GLY A 90 -16.01 8.09 11.78
N SER A 91 -15.44 7.66 10.65
CA SER A 91 -14.14 7.00 10.60
C SER A 91 -12.98 7.99 10.55
N LEU A 92 -11.83 7.55 11.06
CA LEU A 92 -10.55 8.24 10.94
C LEU A 92 -9.61 7.39 10.07
N VAL A 93 -9.29 7.91 8.88
CA VAL A 93 -8.41 7.26 7.90
C VAL A 93 -7.07 7.99 7.84
N LEU A 94 -5.97 7.26 7.92
CA LEU A 94 -4.63 7.78 7.70
C LEU A 94 -4.10 7.31 6.33
N ILE A 95 -3.68 8.25 5.49
CA ILE A 95 -2.95 7.98 4.25
C ILE A 95 -1.49 8.36 4.47
N GLY A 96 -0.63 7.34 4.63
CA GLY A 96 0.80 7.47 4.80
C GLY A 96 1.59 7.21 3.51
N GLY A 97 2.80 7.74 3.42
CA GLY A 97 3.70 7.51 2.29
C GLY A 97 4.87 8.48 2.27
N GLU A 98 5.88 8.21 1.45
CA GLU A 98 7.04 9.09 1.30
C GLU A 98 6.64 10.51 0.84
N PRO A 99 7.40 11.55 1.21
CA PRO A 99 7.20 12.89 0.65
C PRO A 99 7.29 12.86 -0.88
N GLY A 100 6.39 13.60 -1.55
CA GLY A 100 6.35 13.68 -3.01
C GLY A 100 5.73 12.48 -3.75
N ILE A 101 5.28 11.41 -3.05
CA ILE A 101 4.69 10.22 -3.69
C ILE A 101 3.32 10.48 -4.36
N GLY A 102 2.62 11.54 -3.96
CA GLY A 102 1.32 11.93 -4.52
C GLY A 102 0.12 11.84 -3.56
N LYS A 103 0.31 11.69 -2.26
CA LYS A 103 -0.77 11.62 -1.25
C LYS A 103 -1.76 12.78 -1.33
N SER A 104 -1.24 14.00 -1.20
CA SER A 104 -2.04 15.23 -1.25
C SER A 104 -2.72 15.40 -2.62
N THR A 105 -2.07 14.94 -3.69
CA THR A 105 -2.65 14.93 -5.05
C THR A 105 -3.84 13.98 -5.12
N LEU A 106 -3.68 12.74 -4.61
CA LEU A 106 -4.77 11.75 -4.57
C LEU A 106 -5.98 12.30 -3.83
N VAL A 107 -5.77 12.78 -2.61
CA VAL A 107 -6.86 13.25 -1.74
C VAL A 107 -7.53 14.50 -2.33
N LEU A 108 -6.75 15.49 -2.79
CA LEU A 108 -7.32 16.69 -3.41
C LEU A 108 -8.11 16.35 -4.68
N GLN A 109 -7.57 15.50 -5.56
CA GLN A 109 -8.26 15.04 -6.76
C GLN A 109 -9.58 14.33 -6.45
N THR A 110 -9.58 13.49 -5.41
CA THR A 110 -10.75 12.75 -4.96
C THR A 110 -11.82 13.70 -4.46
N VAL A 111 -11.49 14.60 -3.52
CA VAL A 111 -12.49 15.52 -2.94
C VAL A 111 -13.09 16.50 -3.96
N LEU A 112 -12.33 16.87 -4.98
CA LEU A 112 -12.84 17.71 -6.06
C LEU A 112 -13.87 17.00 -6.97
N ARG A 113 -13.96 15.66 -6.89
CA ARG A 113 -14.92 14.83 -7.66
C ARG A 113 -16.20 14.49 -6.90
N ILE A 114 -16.37 15.02 -5.68
CA ILE A 114 -17.54 14.77 -4.83
C ILE A 114 -18.33 16.07 -4.66
N PRO A 115 -19.10 16.51 -5.69
CA PRO A 115 -19.78 17.80 -5.66
C PRO A 115 -20.97 17.85 -4.69
N GLU A 116 -21.52 16.69 -4.31
CA GLU A 116 -22.68 16.57 -3.43
C GLU A 116 -22.34 16.66 -1.94
N LYS A 117 -21.05 16.77 -1.59
CA LYS A 117 -20.58 16.84 -0.21
C LYS A 117 -19.84 18.13 0.07
N ARG A 118 -20.12 18.73 1.21
CA ARG A 118 -19.34 19.85 1.73
C ARG A 118 -18.07 19.35 2.39
N ILE A 119 -16.92 19.75 1.87
CA ILE A 119 -15.63 19.25 2.32
C ILE A 119 -14.81 20.41 2.90
N LEU A 120 -14.20 20.20 4.06
CA LEU A 120 -13.22 21.11 4.62
C LEU A 120 -11.82 20.55 4.45
N TYR A 121 -11.01 21.17 3.61
CA TYR A 121 -9.59 20.83 3.43
C TYR A 121 -8.73 21.77 4.27
N VAL A 122 -8.10 21.22 5.30
CA VAL A 122 -7.16 21.91 6.18
C VAL A 122 -5.76 21.63 5.70
N SER A 123 -5.03 22.68 5.34
CA SER A 123 -3.62 22.59 4.94
C SER A 123 -2.72 23.23 6.00
N GLY A 124 -1.76 22.46 6.49
CA GLY A 124 -0.70 22.97 7.35
C GLY A 124 0.63 23.20 6.62
N GLU A 125 0.72 22.83 5.34
CA GLU A 125 1.98 22.89 4.57
C GLU A 125 1.90 23.86 3.39
N GLU A 126 0.77 23.88 2.67
CA GLU A 126 0.62 24.64 1.45
C GLU A 126 -0.33 25.83 1.64
N SER A 127 -0.02 26.94 0.98
CA SER A 127 -0.91 28.10 0.92
C SER A 127 -2.14 27.82 0.03
N THR A 128 -3.22 28.58 0.25
CA THR A 128 -4.44 28.50 -0.55
C THR A 128 -4.16 28.70 -2.05
N ARG A 129 -3.19 29.57 -2.40
CA ARG A 129 -2.79 29.79 -3.80
C ARG A 129 -2.12 28.59 -4.43
N GLN A 130 -1.25 27.90 -3.68
CA GLN A 130 -0.58 26.66 -4.15
C GLN A 130 -1.58 25.53 -4.35
N LEU A 131 -2.52 25.36 -3.41
CA LEU A 131 -3.61 24.40 -3.55
C LEU A 131 -4.51 24.72 -4.74
N LYS A 132 -4.85 26.00 -4.97
CA LYS A 132 -5.61 26.40 -6.15
C LYS A 132 -4.90 26.05 -7.44
N LEU A 133 -3.62 26.38 -7.58
CA LEU A 133 -2.82 26.03 -8.76
C LEU A 133 -2.72 24.52 -8.98
N ARG A 134 -2.72 23.73 -7.92
CA ARG A 134 -2.75 22.26 -8.00
C ARG A 134 -4.14 21.78 -8.43
N ALA A 135 -5.20 22.28 -7.81
CA ALA A 135 -6.58 21.94 -8.15
C ALA A 135 -6.89 22.19 -9.63
N ASP A 136 -6.46 23.32 -10.17
CA ASP A 136 -6.68 23.71 -11.58
C ASP A 136 -5.99 22.77 -12.58
N ARG A 137 -4.92 22.08 -12.16
CA ARG A 137 -4.28 21.03 -12.98
C ARG A 137 -4.98 19.69 -12.91
N LEU A 138 -5.69 19.40 -11.80
CA LEU A 138 -6.29 18.09 -11.55
C LEU A 138 -7.66 17.93 -12.19
N THR A 139 -8.49 18.96 -12.15
CA THR A 139 -9.86 18.94 -12.69
C THR A 139 -10.41 20.33 -12.87
N SER A 140 -11.33 20.47 -13.81
CA SER A 140 -12.16 21.67 -13.96
C SER A 140 -13.50 21.56 -13.23
N ALA A 141 -13.75 20.49 -12.47
CA ALA A 141 -15.00 20.31 -11.75
C ALA A 141 -15.14 21.33 -10.61
N SER A 142 -16.34 21.83 -10.43
CA SER A 142 -16.70 22.68 -9.28
C SER A 142 -17.15 21.78 -8.15
N SER A 143 -16.50 21.86 -7.00
CA SER A 143 -16.91 21.16 -5.77
C SER A 143 -17.10 22.16 -4.63
N ASP A 144 -17.94 21.81 -3.64
CA ASP A 144 -18.10 22.60 -2.38
C ASP A 144 -16.94 22.27 -1.41
N CYS A 145 -15.71 22.43 -1.91
CA CYS A 145 -14.49 22.22 -1.13
C CYS A 145 -13.96 23.54 -0.57
N LEU A 146 -14.11 23.70 0.74
CA LEU A 146 -13.61 24.84 1.48
C LEU A 146 -12.16 24.57 1.90
N ILE A 147 -11.27 25.52 1.63
CA ILE A 147 -9.84 25.41 1.96
C ILE A 147 -9.51 26.38 3.07
N VAL A 148 -8.82 25.91 4.12
CA VAL A 148 -8.25 26.72 5.18
C VAL A 148 -6.80 26.34 5.43
N CYS A 149 -5.93 27.33 5.60
CA CYS A 149 -4.55 27.14 6.01
C CYS A 149 -4.46 27.40 7.51
N GLU A 150 -4.41 26.33 8.31
CA GLU A 150 -4.44 26.39 9.75
C GLU A 150 -3.67 25.22 10.37
N THR A 151 -2.97 25.46 11.46
CA THR A 151 -2.18 24.48 12.20
C THR A 151 -2.64 24.30 13.65
N SER A 152 -3.44 25.22 14.20
CA SER A 152 -4.03 25.09 15.54
C SER A 152 -5.26 24.19 15.48
N LEU A 153 -5.26 23.10 16.24
CA LEU A 153 -6.38 22.18 16.34
C LEU A 153 -7.65 22.88 16.86
N GLU A 154 -7.49 23.80 17.78
CA GLU A 154 -8.58 24.60 18.36
C GLU A 154 -9.28 25.44 17.28
N GLN A 155 -8.51 26.11 16.43
CA GLN A 155 -9.06 26.91 15.32
C GLN A 155 -9.68 26.02 14.24
N ILE A 156 -9.09 24.86 13.96
CA ILE A 156 -9.68 23.88 13.06
C ILE A 156 -11.09 23.47 13.53
N TYR A 157 -11.28 23.23 14.82
CA TYR A 157 -12.62 22.94 15.35
C TYR A 157 -13.60 24.11 15.23
N VAL A 158 -13.12 25.35 15.35
CA VAL A 158 -13.96 26.55 15.09
C VAL A 158 -14.42 26.56 13.64
N HIS A 159 -13.51 26.29 12.69
CA HIS A 159 -13.85 26.20 11.27
C HIS A 159 -14.85 25.07 10.99
N ILE A 160 -14.64 23.88 11.54
CA ILE A 160 -15.57 22.74 11.41
C ILE A 160 -16.97 23.10 11.94
N LYS A 161 -17.05 23.73 13.11
CA LYS A 161 -18.33 24.14 13.69
C LYS A 161 -19.08 25.14 12.80
N ASN A 162 -18.35 26.07 12.19
CA ASN A 162 -18.95 27.11 11.34
C ASN A 162 -19.37 26.58 9.98
N THR A 163 -18.61 25.64 9.40
CA THR A 163 -18.86 25.15 8.04
C THR A 163 -19.71 23.87 8.00
N ARG A 164 -19.75 23.10 9.08
CA ARG A 164 -20.45 21.80 9.20
C ARG A 164 -20.18 20.90 7.99
N PRO A 165 -18.92 20.49 7.76
CA PRO A 165 -18.56 19.69 6.63
C PRO A 165 -19.04 18.24 6.77
N ASP A 166 -19.32 17.58 5.64
CA ASP A 166 -19.58 16.14 5.56
C ASP A 166 -18.29 15.31 5.62
N LEU A 167 -17.14 15.92 5.30
CA LEU A 167 -15.81 15.30 5.28
C LEU A 167 -14.75 16.35 5.63
N VAL A 168 -13.80 15.96 6.47
CA VAL A 168 -12.63 16.80 6.81
C VAL A 168 -11.35 16.13 6.30
N ILE A 169 -10.47 16.93 5.66
CA ILE A 169 -9.13 16.52 5.25
C ILE A 169 -8.13 17.33 6.06
N ILE A 170 -7.08 16.68 6.57
CA ILE A 170 -5.96 17.32 7.27
C ILE A 170 -4.65 16.94 6.59
N ASP A 171 -3.99 17.91 5.99
CA ASP A 171 -2.75 17.77 5.20
C ASP A 171 -1.66 18.75 5.71
N SER A 172 -0.75 18.31 6.56
CA SER A 172 -0.54 16.99 7.14
C SER A 172 -0.75 16.99 8.65
N ILE A 173 -0.96 15.81 9.24
CA ILE A 173 -1.11 15.69 10.70
C ILE A 173 0.14 16.13 11.46
N GLN A 174 1.32 16.09 10.85
CA GLN A 174 2.57 16.50 11.45
C GLN A 174 2.66 18.01 11.70
N THR A 175 1.90 18.82 10.98
CA THR A 175 1.91 20.28 11.13
C THR A 175 0.90 20.76 12.17
N ILE A 176 -0.05 19.89 12.55
CA ILE A 176 -1.10 20.26 13.51
C ILE A 176 -0.58 20.20 14.94
N SER A 177 -0.95 21.20 15.73
CA SER A 177 -0.61 21.28 17.15
C SER A 177 -1.82 21.70 18.00
N THR A 178 -1.82 21.31 19.27
CA THR A 178 -2.79 21.74 20.27
C THR A 178 -2.08 22.49 21.39
N GLU A 179 -2.71 23.55 21.91
CA GLU A 179 -2.21 24.32 23.03
C GLU A 179 -2.32 23.57 24.36
N THR A 180 -3.04 22.44 24.40
CA THR A 180 -3.22 21.63 25.61
C THR A 180 -1.95 20.95 26.08
N ILE A 181 -0.94 20.83 25.20
CA ILE A 181 0.36 20.21 25.48
C ILE A 181 1.49 21.13 25.04
N ASP A 182 2.37 21.44 25.96
CA ASP A 182 3.57 22.23 25.70
C ASP A 182 4.68 21.31 25.14
N SER A 183 4.57 20.97 23.85
CA SER A 183 5.60 20.28 23.08
C SER A 183 5.65 20.85 21.66
N SER A 184 6.78 20.72 21.00
CA SER A 184 6.99 21.30 19.67
C SER A 184 5.99 20.73 18.64
N PRO A 185 5.46 21.54 17.71
CA PRO A 185 4.70 21.06 16.58
C PRO A 185 5.47 19.96 15.83
N GLY A 186 4.78 18.90 15.39
CA GLY A 186 5.41 17.76 14.73
C GLY A 186 6.05 16.73 15.65
N SER A 187 6.15 16.99 16.97
CA SER A 187 6.58 15.99 17.93
C SER A 187 5.59 14.83 18.00
N LEU A 188 6.08 13.64 18.38
CA LEU A 188 5.24 12.44 18.50
C LEU A 188 4.08 12.63 19.48
N VAL A 189 4.30 13.39 20.54
CA VAL A 189 3.27 13.68 21.55
C VAL A 189 2.18 14.55 20.95
N GLN A 190 2.52 15.61 20.22
CA GLN A 190 1.55 16.46 19.52
C GLN A 190 0.74 15.67 18.49
N VAL A 191 1.42 14.93 17.63
CA VAL A 191 0.76 14.10 16.57
C VAL A 191 -0.20 13.08 17.19
N ARG A 192 0.20 12.43 18.28
CA ARG A 192 -0.64 11.46 19.01
C ARG A 192 -1.87 12.13 19.61
N GLU A 193 -1.70 13.23 20.32
CA GLU A 193 -2.81 13.90 21.01
C GLU A 193 -3.79 14.53 20.03
N CYS A 194 -3.29 15.20 19.00
CA CYS A 194 -4.14 15.75 17.94
C CYS A 194 -4.93 14.63 17.26
N SER A 195 -4.30 13.50 16.92
CA SER A 195 -5.00 12.37 16.28
C SER A 195 -6.04 11.74 17.19
N ALA A 196 -5.76 11.60 18.49
CA ALA A 196 -6.72 11.07 19.46
C ALA A 196 -7.93 12.01 19.64
N SER A 197 -7.69 13.33 19.67
CA SER A 197 -8.75 14.34 19.72
C SER A 197 -9.61 14.32 18.46
N ILE A 198 -8.99 14.21 17.28
CA ILE A 198 -9.68 14.14 15.99
C ILE A 198 -10.51 12.84 15.89
N LEU A 199 -9.98 11.69 16.34
CA LEU A 199 -10.75 10.45 16.40
C LEU A 199 -12.00 10.59 17.24
N LYS A 200 -11.86 11.18 18.43
CA LYS A 200 -12.99 11.45 19.32
C LYS A 200 -14.03 12.33 18.63
N PHE A 201 -13.60 13.41 18.00
CA PHE A 201 -14.46 14.29 17.21
C PHE A 201 -15.20 13.50 16.11
N ALA A 202 -14.48 12.71 15.29
CA ALA A 202 -15.08 11.93 14.19
C ALA A 202 -16.18 11.00 14.70
N LYS A 203 -15.92 10.27 15.80
CA LYS A 203 -16.88 9.35 16.41
C LYS A 203 -18.11 10.05 17.01
N GLU A 204 -17.90 11.19 17.67
CA GLU A 204 -18.98 11.93 18.35
C GLU A 204 -19.89 12.67 17.37
N THR A 205 -19.35 13.16 16.25
CA THR A 205 -20.10 13.93 15.25
C THR A 205 -20.53 13.12 14.05
N ASN A 206 -20.07 11.87 13.96
CA ASN A 206 -20.25 11.00 12.78
C ASN A 206 -19.67 11.58 11.48
N THR A 207 -18.70 12.49 11.60
CA THR A 207 -18.03 13.14 10.46
C THR A 207 -16.71 12.42 10.18
N PRO A 208 -16.52 11.81 9.01
CA PRO A 208 -15.27 11.14 8.66
C PRO A 208 -14.13 12.15 8.48
N VAL A 209 -12.91 11.71 8.83
CA VAL A 209 -11.71 12.52 8.67
C VAL A 209 -10.62 11.70 7.96
N ILE A 210 -9.99 12.31 6.96
CA ILE A 210 -8.79 11.76 6.30
C ILE A 210 -7.58 12.57 6.76
N LEU A 211 -6.63 11.90 7.38
CA LEU A 211 -5.33 12.43 7.74
C LEU A 211 -4.29 12.06 6.67
N ILE A 212 -3.51 13.02 6.23
CA ILE A 212 -2.32 12.77 5.42
C ILE A 212 -1.11 12.80 6.34
N GLY A 213 -0.22 11.80 6.19
CA GLY A 213 0.99 11.67 6.99
C GLY A 213 2.22 11.30 6.15
N HIS A 214 3.41 11.70 6.61
CA HIS A 214 4.67 11.33 5.98
C HIS A 214 5.28 10.10 6.64
N ILE A 215 5.90 9.23 5.84
CA ILE A 215 6.63 8.04 6.28
C ILE A 215 8.13 8.31 6.10
N ASN A 216 8.97 7.84 7.02
CA ASN A 216 10.43 7.90 6.87
C ASN A 216 10.92 6.90 5.83
N LYS A 217 12.15 7.10 5.29
CA LYS A 217 12.81 6.23 4.28
C LYS A 217 12.93 4.75 4.69
N GLU A 218 12.79 4.43 5.97
CA GLU A 218 12.79 3.05 6.49
C GLU A 218 11.42 2.38 6.38
N GLY A 219 10.44 2.99 5.68
CA GLY A 219 9.08 2.46 5.54
C GLY A 219 8.26 2.53 6.83
N SER A 220 8.81 3.13 7.88
CA SER A 220 8.06 3.42 9.10
C SER A 220 7.56 4.86 9.03
N ILE A 221 6.27 5.12 9.26
CA ILE A 221 5.71 6.46 9.42
C ILE A 221 6.49 7.12 10.58
N ALA A 222 7.01 8.35 10.50
CA ALA A 222 7.61 9.04 11.63
C ALA A 222 6.54 9.24 12.73
N GLY A 223 6.62 8.42 13.76
CA GLY A 223 5.56 8.26 14.75
C GLY A 223 4.40 7.32 14.40
N PRO A 224 4.54 6.28 13.60
CA PRO A 224 3.44 5.65 12.86
C PRO A 224 2.77 4.47 13.52
N LYS A 225 3.54 3.62 14.21
CA LYS A 225 2.92 2.56 15.02
C LYS A 225 2.01 3.12 16.10
N VAL A 226 2.25 4.36 16.53
CA VAL A 226 1.38 5.07 17.48
C VAL A 226 0.06 5.43 16.82
N LEU A 227 0.09 5.97 15.58
CA LEU A 227 -1.13 6.34 14.85
C LEU A 227 -1.91 5.11 14.36
N GLU A 228 -1.25 4.03 13.97
CA GLU A 228 -1.90 2.78 13.57
C GLU A 228 -2.87 2.25 14.64
N HIS A 229 -2.54 2.45 15.92
CA HIS A 229 -3.43 2.02 17.01
C HIS A 229 -4.61 2.97 17.22
N ILE A 230 -4.44 4.25 16.90
CA ILE A 230 -5.45 5.28 17.09
C ILE A 230 -6.49 5.26 15.97
N VAL A 231 -6.04 5.29 14.70
CA VAL A 231 -6.93 5.43 13.55
C VAL A 231 -7.68 4.11 13.23
N ASP A 232 -8.80 4.22 12.53
CA ASP A 232 -9.59 3.05 12.10
C ASP A 232 -9.01 2.35 10.88
N THR A 233 -8.48 3.13 9.94
CA THR A 233 -7.90 2.63 8.69
C THR A 233 -6.55 3.30 8.42
N VAL A 234 -5.57 2.50 8.01
CA VAL A 234 -4.25 2.97 7.57
C VAL A 234 -4.03 2.52 6.14
N LEU A 235 -3.88 3.46 5.26
CA LEU A 235 -3.52 3.26 3.87
C LEU A 235 -2.07 3.73 3.66
N GLN A 236 -1.26 2.90 3.02
CA GLN A 236 0.11 3.22 2.67
C GLN A 236 0.22 3.44 1.17
N PHE A 237 0.71 4.61 0.77
CA PHE A 237 0.94 4.95 -0.61
C PHE A 237 2.41 4.70 -0.94
N GLU A 238 2.67 3.72 -1.79
CA GLU A 238 3.98 3.21 -2.16
C GLU A 238 4.27 3.49 -3.64
N GLY A 239 5.55 3.54 -3.99
CA GLY A 239 6.02 3.65 -5.36
C GLY A 239 7.42 4.22 -5.41
N ASP A 240 8.12 3.99 -6.51
CA ASP A 240 9.41 4.59 -6.80
C ASP A 240 9.20 5.85 -7.64
N GLN A 241 9.98 6.90 -7.39
CA GLN A 241 9.91 8.16 -8.16
C GLN A 241 10.27 7.97 -9.65
N HIS A 242 11.02 6.91 -9.97
CA HIS A 242 11.41 6.59 -11.34
C HIS A 242 10.33 5.83 -12.13
N TYR A 243 9.31 5.29 -11.45
CA TYR A 243 8.21 4.56 -12.10
C TYR A 243 6.94 5.38 -12.09
N MET A 244 6.13 5.24 -13.16
CA MET A 244 4.87 5.97 -13.30
C MET A 244 3.76 5.46 -12.37
N TYR A 245 3.91 4.25 -11.81
CA TYR A 245 2.87 3.61 -11.01
C TYR A 245 3.02 3.85 -9.52
N ARG A 246 1.87 3.92 -8.86
CA ARG A 246 1.74 4.05 -7.40
C ARG A 246 0.76 3.01 -6.90
N ILE A 247 1.08 2.39 -5.78
CA ILE A 247 0.22 1.40 -5.14
C ILE A 247 -0.28 1.98 -3.83
N LEU A 248 -1.59 1.93 -3.63
CA LEU A 248 -2.24 2.23 -2.37
C LEU A 248 -2.60 0.93 -1.68
N ARG A 249 -1.96 0.65 -0.56
CA ARG A 249 -2.09 -0.60 0.18
C ARG A 249 -2.82 -0.38 1.50
N SER A 250 -3.75 -1.26 1.85
CA SER A 250 -4.38 -1.26 3.16
C SER A 250 -3.49 -1.99 4.16
N ILE A 251 -2.95 -1.26 5.14
CA ILE A 251 -2.15 -1.84 6.24
C ILE A 251 -3.05 -2.24 7.41
N LYS A 252 -4.09 -1.45 7.66
CA LYS A 252 -5.10 -1.68 8.68
C LYS A 252 -6.45 -1.21 8.15
N ASN A 253 -7.48 -2.00 8.31
CA ASN A 253 -8.85 -1.60 7.99
C ASN A 253 -9.85 -2.29 8.93
N ARG A 254 -10.57 -1.52 9.75
CA ARG A 254 -11.61 -2.05 10.65
C ARG A 254 -12.92 -2.32 9.93
N PHE A 255 -13.09 -1.77 8.72
CA PHE A 255 -14.34 -1.78 7.97
C PHE A 255 -14.27 -2.62 6.69
N GLY A 256 -13.15 -3.27 6.44
CA GLY A 256 -12.93 -4.07 5.25
C GLY A 256 -11.65 -4.90 5.29
N SER A 257 -11.36 -5.54 4.18
CA SER A 257 -10.16 -6.37 4.03
C SER A 257 -8.88 -5.52 3.95
N THR A 258 -7.82 -5.98 4.58
CA THR A 258 -6.46 -5.42 4.40
C THR A 258 -5.73 -6.04 3.18
N ALA A 259 -6.36 -7.00 2.50
CA ALA A 259 -5.79 -7.65 1.33
C ALA A 259 -6.06 -6.89 0.02
N GLU A 260 -6.79 -5.76 0.08
CA GLU A 260 -7.09 -4.95 -1.09
C GLU A 260 -5.98 -3.95 -1.39
N LEU A 261 -5.77 -3.68 -2.67
CA LEU A 261 -4.87 -2.63 -3.13
C LEU A 261 -5.49 -1.82 -4.28
N GLY A 262 -5.08 -0.55 -4.33
CA GLY A 262 -5.40 0.37 -5.41
C GLY A 262 -4.15 0.66 -6.25
N ILE A 263 -4.30 0.76 -7.55
CA ILE A 263 -3.20 1.05 -8.46
C ILE A 263 -3.50 2.33 -9.23
N TYR A 264 -2.52 3.22 -9.24
CA TYR A 264 -2.59 4.50 -9.91
C TYR A 264 -1.40 4.72 -10.82
N GLU A 265 -1.63 5.40 -11.92
CA GLU A 265 -0.60 5.93 -12.80
C GLU A 265 -0.44 7.43 -12.55
N MET A 266 0.79 7.87 -12.29
CA MET A 266 1.10 9.29 -12.15
C MET A 266 1.17 9.95 -13.52
N ARG A 267 0.33 10.97 -13.74
CA ARG A 267 0.29 11.77 -14.96
C ARG A 267 0.47 13.26 -14.66
N GLN A 268 0.68 14.07 -15.68
CA GLN A 268 0.80 15.53 -15.53
C GLN A 268 -0.45 16.17 -14.92
N ASN A 269 -1.64 15.63 -15.23
CA ASN A 269 -2.94 16.07 -14.74
C ASN A 269 -3.45 15.29 -13.50
N GLY A 270 -2.57 14.63 -12.76
CA GLY A 270 -2.90 13.92 -11.53
C GLY A 270 -2.73 12.40 -11.61
N LEU A 271 -3.48 11.69 -10.80
CA LEU A 271 -3.44 10.23 -10.67
C LEU A 271 -4.59 9.61 -11.46
N ARG A 272 -4.24 8.74 -12.43
CA ARG A 272 -5.20 7.92 -13.16
C ARG A 272 -5.37 6.58 -12.46
N GLN A 273 -6.61 6.18 -12.20
CA GLN A 273 -6.95 4.85 -11.71
C GLN A 273 -6.58 3.79 -12.75
N VAL A 274 -5.98 2.69 -12.31
CA VAL A 274 -5.62 1.57 -13.15
C VAL A 274 -6.57 0.40 -12.86
N SER A 275 -7.60 0.27 -13.67
CA SER A 275 -8.60 -0.78 -13.52
C SER A 275 -8.04 -2.17 -13.88
N ASN A 276 -7.13 -2.23 -14.84
CA ASN A 276 -6.46 -3.47 -15.27
C ASN A 276 -4.93 -3.30 -15.22
N PRO A 277 -4.28 -3.72 -14.12
CA PRO A 277 -2.82 -3.63 -13.99
C PRO A 277 -2.08 -4.43 -15.06
N SER A 278 -2.62 -5.57 -15.47
CA SER A 278 -1.97 -6.48 -16.42
C SER A 278 -1.71 -5.82 -17.78
N GLU A 279 -2.64 -4.97 -18.26
CA GLU A 279 -2.44 -4.24 -19.53
C GLU A 279 -1.22 -3.31 -19.52
N LEU A 280 -0.79 -2.87 -18.34
CA LEU A 280 0.33 -1.97 -18.16
C LEU A 280 1.64 -2.69 -17.84
N LEU A 281 1.54 -3.91 -17.31
CA LEU A 281 2.66 -4.73 -16.85
C LEU A 281 3.10 -5.77 -17.90
N LEU A 282 2.37 -5.84 -19.01
CA LEU A 282 2.69 -6.66 -20.17
C LEU A 282 3.09 -5.74 -21.32
N SER A 283 4.28 -5.94 -21.86
CA SER A 283 4.72 -5.22 -23.05
C SER A 283 4.02 -5.78 -24.28
N GLN A 284 3.77 -4.94 -25.28
CA GLN A 284 3.10 -5.34 -26.51
C GLN A 284 4.03 -5.96 -27.55
N ASP A 285 5.35 -5.73 -27.45
CA ASP A 285 6.36 -6.11 -28.44
C ASP A 285 7.42 -7.03 -27.83
N HIS A 286 7.15 -8.35 -27.82
CA HIS A 286 8.12 -9.38 -27.35
C HIS A 286 8.47 -10.43 -28.38
N ASP A 287 8.02 -10.29 -29.63
CA ASP A 287 8.26 -11.30 -30.65
C ASP A 287 9.76 -11.53 -30.86
N GLY A 288 10.19 -12.78 -30.64
CA GLY A 288 11.58 -13.21 -30.80
C GLY A 288 12.53 -12.84 -29.65
N MET A 289 12.03 -12.39 -28.48
CA MET A 289 12.91 -12.04 -27.36
C MET A 289 13.05 -13.18 -26.37
N SER A 290 14.27 -13.61 -26.14
CA SER A 290 14.63 -14.52 -25.05
C SER A 290 14.67 -13.77 -23.71
N GLY A 291 14.53 -14.51 -22.60
CA GLY A 291 14.63 -13.95 -21.26
C GLY A 291 13.36 -13.32 -20.72
N VAL A 292 12.22 -13.53 -21.36
CA VAL A 292 10.92 -13.00 -20.94
C VAL A 292 9.97 -14.14 -20.60
N ALA A 293 9.28 -14.03 -19.47
CA ALA A 293 8.22 -14.96 -19.06
C ALA A 293 7.08 -14.20 -18.36
N ILE A 294 5.86 -14.69 -18.50
CA ILE A 294 4.68 -14.06 -17.89
C ILE A 294 4.25 -14.85 -16.66
N ALA A 295 4.23 -14.15 -15.51
CA ALA A 295 3.74 -14.69 -14.26
C ALA A 295 2.27 -14.30 -14.04
N SER A 296 1.46 -15.25 -13.54
CA SER A 296 0.18 -14.93 -12.92
C SER A 296 0.38 -14.76 -11.42
N ALA A 297 0.40 -13.52 -10.97
CA ALA A 297 0.61 -13.13 -9.59
C ALA A 297 -0.71 -12.74 -8.92
N ILE A 298 -0.73 -12.79 -7.59
CA ILE A 298 -1.81 -12.22 -6.78
C ILE A 298 -1.20 -11.32 -5.72
N GLU A 299 -1.72 -10.12 -5.64
CA GLU A 299 -1.44 -9.23 -4.52
C GLU A 299 -2.75 -8.99 -3.75
N GLY A 300 -2.76 -9.43 -2.49
CA GLY A 300 -3.99 -9.43 -1.70
C GLY A 300 -5.05 -10.38 -2.25
N VAL A 301 -6.10 -9.84 -2.85
CA VAL A 301 -7.16 -10.62 -3.52
C VAL A 301 -7.19 -10.41 -5.03
N ARG A 302 -6.34 -9.54 -5.56
CA ARG A 302 -6.35 -9.12 -6.95
C ARG A 302 -5.36 -9.95 -7.78
N PRO A 303 -5.82 -10.76 -8.74
CA PRO A 303 -4.95 -11.41 -9.70
C PRO A 303 -4.51 -10.39 -10.76
N PHE A 304 -3.29 -10.55 -11.25
CA PHE A 304 -2.76 -9.79 -12.37
C PHE A 304 -1.64 -10.59 -13.06
N LEU A 305 -1.44 -10.33 -14.33
CA LEU A 305 -0.31 -10.85 -15.06
C LEU A 305 0.83 -9.84 -15.06
N ILE A 306 2.04 -10.33 -14.92
CA ILE A 306 3.24 -9.48 -14.85
C ILE A 306 4.40 -10.16 -15.59
N GLU A 307 5.12 -9.33 -16.30
CA GLU A 307 6.28 -9.75 -17.03
C GLU A 307 7.51 -9.84 -16.13
N THR A 308 8.18 -10.98 -16.20
CA THR A 308 9.49 -11.23 -15.60
C THR A 308 10.54 -11.25 -16.68
N GLN A 309 11.53 -10.38 -16.58
CA GLN A 309 12.63 -10.26 -17.54
C GLN A 309 13.92 -10.70 -16.88
N ALA A 310 14.69 -11.55 -17.54
CA ALA A 310 16.02 -11.96 -17.09
C ALA A 310 17.07 -11.81 -18.18
N LEU A 311 18.25 -11.41 -17.78
CA LEU A 311 19.44 -11.40 -18.64
C LEU A 311 20.52 -12.24 -17.99
N VAL A 312 20.98 -13.25 -18.72
CA VAL A 312 22.06 -14.15 -18.30
C VAL A 312 23.23 -14.02 -19.24
N SER A 313 24.41 -13.64 -18.71
CA SER A 313 25.62 -13.50 -19.49
C SER A 313 26.79 -14.20 -18.82
N SER A 314 27.90 -14.39 -19.54
CA SER A 314 29.13 -14.93 -18.95
C SER A 314 29.79 -13.87 -18.08
N ALA A 315 30.17 -14.25 -16.84
CA ALA A 315 30.87 -13.35 -15.94
C ALA A 315 32.29 -13.05 -16.48
N VAL A 316 32.52 -11.82 -16.89
CA VAL A 316 33.80 -11.38 -17.48
C VAL A 316 34.89 -11.15 -16.45
N TYR A 317 34.51 -10.75 -15.22
CA TYR A 317 35.45 -10.31 -14.17
C TYR A 317 35.68 -11.34 -13.04
N GLY A 318 35.37 -12.60 -13.27
CA GLY A 318 35.62 -13.70 -12.31
C GLY A 318 34.66 -13.81 -11.15
N ASN A 319 33.94 -12.75 -10.76
CA ASN A 319 32.90 -12.76 -9.74
C ASN A 319 31.54 -12.52 -10.39
N PRO A 320 30.64 -13.51 -10.42
CA PRO A 320 29.30 -13.36 -10.98
C PRO A 320 28.50 -12.27 -10.30
N GLN A 321 27.95 -11.35 -11.09
CA GLN A 321 27.06 -10.31 -10.61
C GLN A 321 25.61 -10.83 -10.58
N ARG A 322 24.90 -10.53 -9.51
CA ARG A 322 23.50 -10.89 -9.36
C ARG A 322 22.71 -9.70 -8.86
N SER A 323 21.71 -9.29 -9.61
CA SER A 323 20.86 -8.15 -9.29
C SER A 323 19.40 -8.50 -9.58
N ALA A 324 18.50 -8.02 -8.73
CA ALA A 324 17.07 -8.19 -8.91
C ALA A 324 16.34 -6.88 -8.59
N THR A 325 15.46 -6.48 -9.49
CA THR A 325 14.53 -5.37 -9.29
C THR A 325 13.11 -5.92 -9.20
N GLY A 326 12.38 -5.55 -8.15
CA GLY A 326 11.01 -6.01 -7.93
C GLY A 326 10.87 -7.43 -7.36
N PHE A 327 11.98 -8.16 -7.17
CA PHE A 327 12.02 -9.50 -6.61
C PHE A 327 13.09 -9.62 -5.52
N ASP A 328 12.91 -10.51 -4.55
CA ASP A 328 13.87 -10.71 -3.47
C ASP A 328 15.16 -11.39 -3.98
N LEU A 329 16.29 -10.73 -3.81
CA LEU A 329 17.60 -11.22 -4.28
C LEU A 329 18.01 -12.54 -3.60
N ARG A 330 17.64 -12.76 -2.32
CA ARG A 330 17.95 -14.02 -1.62
C ARG A 330 17.12 -15.16 -2.21
N ARG A 331 15.84 -14.89 -2.52
CA ARG A 331 14.97 -15.85 -3.21
C ARG A 331 15.52 -16.21 -4.60
N MET A 332 15.92 -15.22 -5.39
CA MET A 332 16.56 -15.44 -6.70
C MET A 332 17.80 -16.34 -6.57
N ASN A 333 18.69 -16.05 -5.64
CA ASN A 333 19.89 -16.87 -5.42
C ASN A 333 19.57 -18.32 -5.04
N MET A 334 18.49 -18.54 -4.29
CA MET A 334 18.00 -19.87 -3.94
C MET A 334 17.46 -20.61 -5.17
N LEU A 335 16.70 -19.93 -6.03
CA LEU A 335 16.20 -20.49 -7.29
C LEU A 335 17.35 -20.85 -8.25
N LEU A 336 18.38 -20.02 -8.35
CA LEU A 336 19.60 -20.32 -9.13
C LEU A 336 20.28 -21.60 -8.63
N ALA A 337 20.39 -21.79 -7.31
CA ALA A 337 20.95 -23.02 -6.74
C ALA A 337 20.10 -24.27 -7.04
N VAL A 338 18.76 -24.14 -7.09
CA VAL A 338 17.86 -25.22 -7.54
C VAL A 338 18.12 -25.58 -9.00
N LEU A 339 18.18 -24.59 -9.91
CA LEU A 339 18.46 -24.78 -11.31
C LEU A 339 19.80 -25.50 -11.53
N GLU A 340 20.82 -25.10 -10.81
CA GLU A 340 22.15 -25.70 -10.91
C GLU A 340 22.20 -27.11 -10.37
N LYS A 341 21.66 -27.35 -9.18
CA LYS A 341 21.81 -28.63 -8.50
C LYS A 341 20.81 -29.69 -8.97
N ARG A 342 19.59 -29.29 -9.38
CA ARG A 342 18.50 -30.24 -9.72
C ARG A 342 18.33 -30.42 -11.21
N VAL A 343 18.55 -29.38 -11.99
CA VAL A 343 18.32 -29.38 -13.44
C VAL A 343 19.63 -29.45 -14.23
N GLY A 344 20.76 -29.13 -13.59
CA GLY A 344 22.09 -29.30 -14.18
C GLY A 344 22.61 -28.10 -15.01
N PHE A 345 21.94 -26.94 -14.90
CA PHE A 345 22.40 -25.72 -15.57
C PHE A 345 23.64 -25.13 -14.88
N LYS A 346 24.63 -24.72 -15.66
CA LYS A 346 25.88 -24.13 -15.15
C LYS A 346 25.72 -22.61 -14.99
N LEU A 347 25.15 -22.18 -13.89
CA LEU A 347 24.88 -20.77 -13.60
C LEU A 347 25.88 -20.13 -12.59
N ALA A 348 26.75 -20.93 -11.98
CA ALA A 348 27.73 -20.46 -10.99
C ALA A 348 28.67 -19.37 -11.52
N GLN A 349 29.01 -19.42 -12.82
CA GLN A 349 29.91 -18.46 -13.49
C GLN A 349 29.17 -17.52 -14.45
N LYS A 350 27.88 -17.32 -14.22
CA LYS A 350 27.05 -16.43 -15.03
C LYS A 350 26.58 -15.22 -14.22
N ASP A 351 26.63 -14.05 -14.84
CA ASP A 351 25.91 -12.88 -14.37
C ASP A 351 24.42 -13.09 -14.61
N VAL A 352 23.60 -12.72 -13.62
CA VAL A 352 22.15 -12.84 -13.70
C VAL A 352 21.52 -11.55 -13.23
N PHE A 353 20.79 -10.91 -14.13
CA PHE A 353 20.00 -9.71 -13.86
C PHE A 353 18.51 -10.05 -14.03
N LEU A 354 17.70 -9.73 -13.03
CA LEU A 354 16.27 -9.96 -13.03
C LEU A 354 15.54 -8.62 -12.85
N ASN A 355 14.50 -8.40 -13.65
CA ASN A 355 13.64 -7.24 -13.54
C ASN A 355 12.17 -7.68 -13.62
N ILE A 356 11.38 -7.23 -12.66
CA ILE A 356 9.92 -7.34 -12.72
C ILE A 356 9.38 -6.07 -13.36
N ALA A 357 8.56 -6.21 -14.40
CA ALA A 357 8.03 -5.09 -15.17
C ALA A 357 7.30 -4.07 -14.27
N GLY A 358 7.38 -2.79 -14.64
CA GLY A 358 6.78 -1.69 -13.89
C GLY A 358 7.43 -1.37 -12.56
N GLY A 359 8.51 -2.06 -12.16
CA GLY A 359 9.21 -1.85 -10.89
C GLY A 359 8.41 -2.24 -9.65
N LEU A 360 7.34 -3.01 -9.83
CA LEU A 360 6.50 -3.50 -8.74
C LEU A 360 7.26 -4.53 -7.92
N LYS A 361 7.28 -4.35 -6.60
CA LYS A 361 7.78 -5.39 -5.70
C LYS A 361 6.71 -6.46 -5.53
N VAL A 362 6.94 -7.64 -6.09
CA VAL A 362 6.04 -8.80 -5.98
C VAL A 362 6.56 -9.76 -4.92
N ASN A 363 5.73 -10.03 -3.92
CA ASN A 363 6.07 -10.94 -2.82
C ASN A 363 5.37 -12.30 -2.95
N ASP A 364 4.60 -12.52 -4.02
CA ASP A 364 3.89 -13.78 -4.27
C ASP A 364 4.86 -14.88 -4.73
N PRO A 365 4.99 -16.00 -3.97
CA PRO A 365 5.87 -17.11 -4.38
C PRO A 365 5.46 -17.78 -5.70
N ALA A 366 4.22 -17.58 -6.14
CA ALA A 366 3.73 -18.14 -7.39
C ALA A 366 4.51 -17.66 -8.62
N ILE A 367 5.25 -16.56 -8.55
CA ILE A 367 6.07 -16.06 -9.65
C ILE A 367 7.43 -16.78 -9.79
N ASP A 368 7.81 -17.65 -8.85
CA ASP A 368 9.07 -18.38 -8.92
C ASP A 368 9.24 -19.12 -10.25
N LEU A 369 8.16 -19.75 -10.72
CA LEU A 369 8.19 -20.51 -11.96
C LEU A 369 8.51 -19.62 -13.17
N SER A 370 7.94 -18.41 -13.23
CA SER A 370 8.26 -17.45 -14.31
C SER A 370 9.69 -16.92 -14.20
N VAL A 371 10.16 -16.67 -12.97
CA VAL A 371 11.54 -16.22 -12.73
C VAL A 371 12.54 -17.24 -13.26
N ILE A 372 12.40 -18.52 -12.90
CA ILE A 372 13.32 -19.55 -13.40
C ILE A 372 13.18 -19.78 -14.92
N SER A 373 11.98 -19.66 -15.45
CA SER A 373 11.72 -19.81 -16.88
C SER A 373 12.35 -18.66 -17.69
N ALA A 374 12.24 -17.41 -17.22
CA ALA A 374 12.91 -16.26 -17.83
C ALA A 374 14.44 -16.39 -17.79
N ILE A 375 15.01 -16.81 -16.65
CA ILE A 375 16.45 -17.06 -16.51
C ILE A 375 16.94 -18.12 -17.50
N LEU A 376 16.19 -19.21 -17.67
CA LEU A 376 16.58 -20.26 -18.59
C LEU A 376 16.38 -19.87 -20.05
N SER A 377 15.28 -19.19 -20.36
CA SER A 377 15.05 -18.61 -21.68
C SER A 377 16.24 -17.76 -22.13
N SER A 378 16.67 -16.85 -21.25
CA SER A 378 17.87 -16.02 -21.51
C SER A 378 19.16 -16.84 -21.60
N ASN A 379 19.35 -17.85 -20.75
CA ASN A 379 20.58 -18.65 -20.75
C ASN A 379 20.71 -19.53 -22.00
N MET A 380 19.58 -19.98 -22.57
CA MET A 380 19.53 -20.81 -23.79
C MET A 380 19.30 -20.00 -25.07
N ASP A 381 19.06 -18.69 -24.92
CA ASP A 381 18.67 -17.77 -25.99
C ASP A 381 17.46 -18.28 -26.79
N THR A 382 16.45 -18.78 -26.07
CA THR A 382 15.22 -19.38 -26.63
C THR A 382 14.01 -18.65 -26.05
N GLU A 383 13.11 -18.19 -26.91
CA GLU A 383 11.88 -17.51 -26.50
C GLU A 383 10.87 -18.46 -25.85
N ILE A 384 10.02 -17.93 -24.98
CA ILE A 384 8.82 -18.58 -24.47
C ILE A 384 7.63 -18.05 -25.26
N GLU A 385 6.73 -18.96 -25.66
CA GLU A 385 5.53 -18.59 -26.42
C GLU A 385 4.74 -17.47 -25.69
N ARG A 386 4.43 -16.40 -26.42
CA ARG A 386 3.80 -15.17 -25.89
C ARG A 386 2.46 -15.43 -25.20
N ASP A 387 1.69 -16.39 -25.69
CA ASP A 387 0.37 -16.73 -25.18
C ASP A 387 0.42 -17.66 -23.96
N THR A 388 1.62 -17.87 -23.41
CA THR A 388 1.87 -18.75 -22.27
C THR A 388 2.16 -17.94 -21.02
N CYS A 389 1.40 -18.18 -19.97
CA CYS A 389 1.69 -17.65 -18.63
C CYS A 389 1.85 -18.79 -17.62
N MET A 390 2.28 -18.46 -16.41
CA MET A 390 2.56 -19.49 -15.42
C MET A 390 2.38 -19.01 -13.99
N ALA A 391 2.07 -19.96 -13.10
CA ALA A 391 2.03 -19.76 -11.66
C ALA A 391 2.54 -21.02 -10.96
N GLY A 392 3.52 -20.90 -10.08
CA GLY A 392 4.03 -22.02 -9.32
C GLY A 392 5.13 -21.60 -8.36
N GLU A 393 5.06 -22.04 -7.11
CA GLU A 393 6.15 -21.90 -6.16
C GLU A 393 7.18 -23.00 -6.40
N VAL A 394 8.47 -22.66 -6.40
CA VAL A 394 9.56 -23.62 -6.60
C VAL A 394 10.20 -23.99 -5.26
N GLY A 395 10.13 -25.27 -4.91
CA GLY A 395 10.78 -25.80 -3.73
C GLY A 395 12.24 -26.17 -3.97
N LEU A 396 13.00 -26.35 -2.87
CA LEU A 396 14.45 -26.64 -2.91
C LEU A 396 14.81 -28.00 -3.54
N SER A 397 13.84 -28.91 -3.61
CA SER A 397 14.03 -30.21 -4.27
C SER A 397 13.71 -30.17 -5.78
N GLY A 398 13.33 -28.99 -6.30
CA GLY A 398 12.90 -28.81 -7.70
C GLY A 398 11.43 -29.17 -7.93
N GLU A 399 10.65 -29.40 -6.84
CA GLU A 399 9.21 -29.59 -6.93
C GLU A 399 8.48 -28.27 -7.18
N ILE A 400 7.39 -28.32 -7.94
CA ILE A 400 6.45 -27.19 -8.10
C ILE A 400 5.32 -27.38 -7.10
N ARG A 401 5.24 -26.45 -6.15
CA ARG A 401 4.29 -26.46 -5.04
C ARG A 401 2.99 -25.77 -5.41
N PRO A 402 1.85 -26.21 -4.82
CA PRO A 402 0.57 -25.58 -5.05
C PRO A 402 0.59 -24.11 -4.58
N VAL A 403 -0.16 -23.29 -5.32
CA VAL A 403 -0.33 -21.87 -5.02
C VAL A 403 -1.79 -21.58 -4.66
N ASN A 404 -2.00 -20.52 -3.91
CA ASN A 404 -3.34 -20.12 -3.51
C ASN A 404 -4.13 -19.49 -4.67
N ARG A 405 -5.48 -19.54 -4.58
CA ARG A 405 -6.40 -18.85 -5.49
C ARG A 405 -6.16 -19.15 -6.98
N ILE A 406 -5.87 -20.39 -7.30
CA ILE A 406 -5.51 -20.80 -8.67
C ILE A 406 -6.59 -20.49 -9.69
N GLU A 407 -7.87 -20.64 -9.34
CA GLU A 407 -8.99 -20.32 -10.22
C GLU A 407 -9.02 -18.85 -10.63
N GLN A 408 -8.72 -17.94 -9.69
CA GLN A 408 -8.64 -16.50 -9.98
C GLN A 408 -7.47 -16.18 -10.92
N ARG A 409 -6.33 -16.85 -10.75
CA ARG A 409 -5.16 -16.70 -11.62
C ARG A 409 -5.46 -17.15 -13.05
N ILE A 410 -6.11 -18.30 -13.19
CA ILE A 410 -6.52 -18.85 -14.50
C ILE A 410 -7.55 -17.93 -15.14
N GLY A 411 -8.57 -17.49 -14.37
CA GLY A 411 -9.61 -16.60 -14.89
C GLY A 411 -9.07 -15.26 -15.38
N GLU A 412 -8.06 -14.68 -14.72
CA GLU A 412 -7.43 -13.45 -15.20
C GLU A 412 -6.60 -13.71 -16.47
N ALA A 413 -5.87 -14.82 -16.55
CA ALA A 413 -5.13 -15.20 -17.75
C ALA A 413 -6.06 -15.42 -18.95
N GLU A 414 -7.16 -16.14 -18.76
CA GLU A 414 -8.18 -16.36 -19.79
C GLU A 414 -8.81 -15.05 -20.28
N LYS A 415 -9.18 -14.16 -19.33
CA LYS A 415 -9.76 -12.85 -19.62
C LYS A 415 -8.84 -11.98 -20.48
N LEU A 416 -7.52 -12.11 -20.30
CA LEU A 416 -6.50 -11.38 -21.05
C LEU A 416 -6.11 -12.06 -22.37
N GLY A 417 -6.72 -13.20 -22.69
CA GLY A 417 -6.56 -13.88 -23.98
C GLY A 417 -5.35 -14.81 -24.06
N PHE A 418 -4.75 -15.19 -22.92
CA PHE A 418 -3.70 -16.22 -22.91
C PHE A 418 -4.27 -17.57 -23.33
N LYS A 419 -3.49 -18.32 -24.09
CA LYS A 419 -3.89 -19.64 -24.62
C LYS A 419 -3.51 -20.77 -23.67
N GLN A 420 -2.40 -20.61 -22.94
CA GLN A 420 -1.84 -21.65 -22.10
C GLN A 420 -1.43 -21.09 -20.74
N ILE A 421 -1.62 -21.92 -19.69
CA ILE A 421 -1.12 -21.60 -18.35
C ILE A 421 -0.46 -22.84 -17.71
N LEU A 422 0.80 -22.70 -17.29
CA LEU A 422 1.50 -23.70 -16.50
C LEU A 422 1.15 -23.55 -15.03
N ILE A 423 0.65 -24.60 -14.40
CA ILE A 423 0.28 -24.58 -12.98
C ILE A 423 0.74 -25.87 -12.26
N PRO A 424 0.87 -25.82 -10.91
CA PRO A 424 1.17 -27.00 -10.13
C PRO A 424 0.07 -28.06 -10.28
N LYS A 425 0.46 -29.31 -10.58
CA LYS A 425 -0.50 -30.42 -10.77
C LYS A 425 -1.44 -30.62 -9.58
N HIS A 426 -0.95 -30.36 -8.37
CA HIS A 426 -1.77 -30.49 -7.15
C HIS A 426 -2.93 -29.47 -7.09
N ASN A 427 -2.82 -28.36 -7.76
CA ASN A 427 -3.91 -27.36 -7.83
C ASN A 427 -5.11 -27.81 -8.67
N LEU A 428 -4.97 -28.86 -9.48
CA LEU A 428 -6.09 -29.41 -10.26
C LEU A 428 -7.04 -30.25 -9.43
N GLN A 429 -6.65 -30.66 -8.22
CA GLN A 429 -7.49 -31.52 -7.39
C GLN A 429 -8.74 -30.75 -6.94
N GLY A 430 -9.91 -31.19 -7.38
CA GLY A 430 -11.20 -30.59 -7.03
C GLY A 430 -11.61 -29.39 -7.89
N MET A 431 -10.83 -29.00 -8.89
CA MET A 431 -11.14 -27.91 -9.80
C MET A 431 -11.96 -28.39 -11.01
N ASP A 432 -13.06 -27.73 -11.32
CA ASP A 432 -13.82 -27.95 -12.56
C ASP A 432 -13.19 -27.18 -13.72
N THR A 433 -12.48 -27.89 -14.59
CA THR A 433 -11.81 -27.30 -15.77
C THR A 433 -12.69 -27.27 -17.02
N SER A 434 -13.91 -27.84 -16.99
CA SER A 434 -14.76 -28.00 -18.17
C SER A 434 -15.22 -26.68 -18.81
N LYS A 435 -15.23 -25.60 -18.05
CA LYS A 435 -15.69 -24.28 -18.49
C LYS A 435 -14.55 -23.37 -18.96
N LEU A 436 -13.31 -23.79 -18.77
CA LEU A 436 -12.13 -23.00 -19.11
C LEU A 436 -11.79 -23.16 -20.59
N LYS A 437 -11.47 -22.06 -21.25
CA LYS A 437 -11.04 -22.02 -22.66
C LYS A 437 -9.52 -22.04 -22.79
N ILE A 438 -8.83 -21.66 -21.72
CA ILE A 438 -7.37 -21.68 -21.65
C ILE A 438 -6.87 -23.11 -21.42
N GLU A 439 -5.84 -23.52 -22.14
CA GLU A 439 -5.19 -24.82 -21.95
C GLU A 439 -4.37 -24.81 -20.64
N ILE A 440 -4.61 -25.81 -19.80
CA ILE A 440 -3.90 -25.96 -18.53
C ILE A 440 -2.81 -27.02 -18.69
N ILE A 441 -1.57 -26.62 -18.45
CA ILE A 441 -0.40 -27.50 -18.46
C ILE A 441 0.01 -27.80 -17.01
N PRO A 442 -0.34 -28.98 -16.48
CA PRO A 442 -0.01 -29.32 -15.10
C PRO A 442 1.43 -29.82 -14.97
N VAL A 443 2.19 -29.21 -14.06
CA VAL A 443 3.59 -29.56 -13.81
C VAL A 443 3.82 -29.92 -12.34
N ARG A 444 4.74 -30.87 -12.07
CA ARG A 444 5.13 -31.30 -10.72
C ARG A 444 6.54 -30.89 -10.37
N LYS A 445 7.41 -30.83 -11.38
CA LYS A 445 8.84 -30.53 -11.24
C LYS A 445 9.28 -29.51 -12.27
N VAL A 446 10.38 -28.85 -11.94
CA VAL A 446 10.99 -27.84 -12.81
C VAL A 446 11.32 -28.41 -14.19
N GLU A 447 11.80 -29.67 -14.27
CA GLU A 447 12.14 -30.33 -15.54
C GLU A 447 10.90 -30.56 -16.44
N GLU A 448 9.73 -30.83 -15.83
CA GLU A 448 8.47 -30.97 -16.58
C GLU A 448 8.03 -29.64 -17.19
N ALA A 449 8.18 -28.55 -16.41
CA ALA A 449 7.86 -27.20 -16.88
C ALA A 449 8.77 -26.80 -18.06
N PHE A 450 10.05 -27.14 -17.99
CA PHE A 450 10.99 -26.80 -19.07
C PHE A 450 10.74 -27.60 -20.35
N ARG A 451 10.37 -28.86 -20.24
CA ARG A 451 9.94 -29.64 -21.43
C ARG A 451 8.68 -29.04 -22.07
N ALA A 452 7.77 -28.54 -21.27
CA ALA A 452 6.56 -27.91 -21.78
C ALA A 452 6.84 -26.57 -22.48
N LEU A 453 7.88 -25.85 -22.04
CA LEU A 453 8.20 -24.51 -22.56
C LEU A 453 9.19 -24.53 -23.72
N PHE A 454 10.13 -25.48 -23.74
CA PHE A 454 11.26 -25.48 -24.70
C PHE A 454 11.38 -26.76 -25.53
N GLY A 455 10.49 -27.75 -25.34
CA GLY A 455 10.44 -28.99 -26.12
C GLY A 455 11.26 -30.11 -25.52
#